data_41365db0acdd0d3bd549e3ac400a2e93
#
_entry.id   41365db0acdd0d3bd549e3ac400a2e93
#
_cell.length_a   1.000
_cell.length_b   1.000
_cell.length_c   1.000
_cell.angle_alpha   90.00
_cell.angle_beta   90.00
_cell.angle_gamma   90.00
#
_symmetry.space_group_name_H-M   'P 1'
#
loop_
_entity.id
_entity.type
_entity.pdbx_description
1 polymer ?
#
loop_
_entity_poly.entity_id
_entity_poly.type
_entity_poly.pdbx_seq_one_letter_code
_entity_poly.pdbx_strand_id
1 'polypeptide(L)'
;KKGLMQKLINSNNCEEKSISEFGTIITGTTPSKLIQSYWHNGTIVWVTPSDITESKDIYNSHDMLTPDGLKAGRFVPAGSILITCIASIGKNAILKVDGSCNQQINAIIPNKNFNADYLYYLFELKKDYLQSTAGTSATSIINKTSFEKLVFKIHNIGQQNEYSKILNCLESKIETEKHKFKKLTLLKKSLLY
;
A
#
# COMPACT_ATOMS: atom_id res chain seq x y z
N LYS A 1 12.91 -0.89 13.11
CA LYS A 1 11.52 -1.05 12.64
C LYS A 1 11.18 -2.53 12.42
N LYS A 2 11.89 -3.26 11.54
CA LYS A 2 11.57 -4.67 11.18
C LYS A 2 11.47 -5.60 12.40
N GLY A 3 12.44 -5.56 13.34
CA GLY A 3 12.42 -6.42 14.53
C GLY A 3 11.20 -6.19 15.45
N LEU A 4 10.77 -4.94 15.64
CA LEU A 4 9.56 -4.64 16.42
C LEU A 4 8.30 -5.10 15.68
N MET A 5 8.22 -4.89 14.37
CA MET A 5 7.12 -5.42 13.55
C MET A 5 7.01 -6.94 13.69
N GLN A 6 8.16 -7.67 13.59
CA GLN A 6 8.20 -9.12 13.78
C GLN A 6 7.70 -9.54 15.15
N LYS A 7 8.12 -8.84 16.21
CA LYS A 7 7.72 -9.14 17.59
C LYS A 7 6.22 -8.95 17.81
N LEU A 8 5.64 -7.86 17.29
CA LEU A 8 4.23 -7.55 17.49
C LEU A 8 3.33 -8.39 16.58
N ILE A 9 3.61 -8.43 15.27
CA ILE A 9 2.72 -9.07 14.28
C ILE A 9 2.81 -10.61 14.32
N ASN A 10 3.92 -11.20 14.74
CA ASN A 10 4.05 -12.66 14.89
C ASN A 10 3.78 -13.12 16.36
N SER A 11 3.26 -12.26 17.22
CA SER A 11 2.90 -12.65 18.60
C SER A 11 1.72 -13.65 18.58
N ASN A 12 1.50 -14.31 19.72
CA ASN A 12 0.41 -15.28 19.88
C ASN A 12 -0.97 -14.61 19.84
N ASN A 13 -2.04 -15.41 19.83
CA ASN A 13 -3.45 -15.00 19.75
C ASN A 13 -3.88 -14.40 18.39
N CYS A 14 -3.47 -15.08 17.32
CA CYS A 14 -3.89 -14.77 15.97
C CYS A 14 -4.90 -15.80 15.46
N GLU A 15 -5.82 -15.36 14.61
CA GLU A 15 -6.68 -16.21 13.80
C GLU A 15 -6.18 -16.23 12.35
N GLU A 16 -6.36 -17.34 11.65
CA GLU A 16 -6.10 -17.41 10.23
C GLU A 16 -7.25 -16.80 9.46
N LYS A 17 -6.96 -15.83 8.61
CA LYS A 17 -7.92 -15.13 7.75
C LYS A 17 -7.38 -15.03 6.34
N SER A 18 -8.25 -15.28 5.36
CA SER A 18 -7.96 -15.02 3.95
C SER A 18 -8.07 -13.52 3.65
N ILE A 19 -7.36 -13.04 2.60
CA ILE A 19 -7.47 -11.64 2.19
C ILE A 19 -8.92 -11.26 1.83
N SER A 20 -9.72 -12.20 1.29
CA SER A 20 -11.13 -11.97 0.98
C SER A 20 -11.97 -11.58 2.22
N GLU A 21 -11.53 -11.95 3.43
CA GLU A 21 -12.20 -11.59 4.68
C GLU A 21 -11.81 -10.18 5.18
N PHE A 22 -10.72 -9.60 4.66
CA PHE A 22 -10.25 -8.27 5.10
C PHE A 22 -11.21 -7.16 4.66
N GLY A 23 -11.91 -7.35 3.53
CA GLY A 23 -12.83 -6.36 2.98
C GLY A 23 -13.12 -6.57 1.51
N THR A 24 -13.52 -5.51 0.82
CA THR A 24 -13.77 -5.54 -0.61
C THR A 24 -12.47 -5.38 -1.39
N ILE A 25 -12.26 -6.25 -2.39
CA ILE A 25 -11.05 -6.21 -3.22
C ILE A 25 -11.38 -5.70 -4.61
N ILE A 26 -10.68 -4.64 -5.03
CA ILE A 26 -10.79 -4.02 -6.34
C ILE A 26 -9.46 -4.15 -7.07
N THR A 27 -9.43 -4.84 -8.20
CA THR A 27 -8.29 -4.75 -9.14
C THR A 27 -8.41 -3.45 -9.90
N GLY A 28 -7.36 -2.66 -9.97
CA GLY A 28 -7.35 -1.41 -10.72
C GLY A 28 -7.55 -1.60 -12.23
N THR A 29 -7.71 -0.49 -12.94
CA THR A 29 -7.81 -0.44 -14.40
C THR A 29 -7.08 0.78 -14.94
N THR A 30 -6.73 0.73 -16.25
CA THR A 30 -6.16 1.87 -16.95
C THR A 30 -7.20 2.38 -17.96
N PRO A 31 -7.81 3.55 -17.72
CA PRO A 31 -8.62 4.23 -18.74
C PRO A 31 -7.79 4.47 -20.02
N SER A 32 -8.44 4.48 -21.17
CA SER A 32 -7.72 4.64 -22.45
C SER A 32 -6.85 5.89 -22.44
N LYS A 33 -5.55 5.73 -22.66
CA LYS A 33 -4.59 6.84 -22.79
C LYS A 33 -4.81 7.65 -24.10
N LEU A 34 -5.54 7.12 -25.06
CA LEU A 34 -5.89 7.81 -26.32
C LEU A 34 -6.98 8.87 -26.10
N ILE A 35 -7.75 8.79 -25.03
CA ILE A 35 -8.83 9.74 -24.72
C ILE A 35 -8.27 10.80 -23.77
N GLN A 36 -7.85 11.93 -24.35
CA GLN A 36 -7.23 13.03 -23.60
C GLN A 36 -8.12 13.58 -22.48
N SER A 37 -9.45 13.60 -22.69
CA SER A 37 -10.40 14.09 -21.67
C SER A 37 -10.40 13.28 -20.38
N TYR A 38 -9.84 12.07 -20.35
CA TYR A 38 -9.69 11.26 -19.14
C TYR A 38 -8.49 11.68 -18.27
N TRP A 39 -7.51 12.37 -18.87
CA TRP A 39 -6.20 12.63 -18.25
C TRP A 39 -5.85 14.11 -18.15
N HIS A 40 -6.19 14.91 -19.20
CA HIS A 40 -5.78 16.30 -19.26
C HIS A 40 -6.43 17.13 -18.17
N ASN A 41 -5.61 17.86 -17.38
CA ASN A 41 -6.02 18.59 -16.19
C ASN A 41 -6.72 17.71 -15.13
N GLY A 42 -6.34 16.45 -15.04
CA GLY A 42 -6.82 15.54 -13.99
C GLY A 42 -6.43 16.01 -12.59
N THR A 43 -7.31 15.79 -11.64
CA THR A 43 -7.12 16.13 -10.22
C THR A 43 -7.32 14.93 -9.28
N ILE A 44 -7.71 13.79 -9.83
CA ILE A 44 -8.01 12.56 -9.08
C ILE A 44 -6.82 11.62 -9.20
N VAL A 45 -6.30 11.19 -8.06
CA VAL A 45 -5.13 10.32 -7.95
C VAL A 45 -5.36 8.99 -8.68
N TRP A 46 -4.40 8.60 -9.55
CA TRP A 46 -4.39 7.31 -10.23
C TRP A 46 -3.04 6.63 -10.04
N VAL A 47 -3.00 5.67 -9.13
CA VAL A 47 -1.76 5.07 -8.62
C VAL A 47 -1.26 3.96 -9.53
N THR A 48 0.03 3.99 -9.81
CA THR A 48 0.80 2.92 -10.46
C THR A 48 1.84 2.34 -9.49
N PRO A 49 2.47 1.19 -9.79
CA PRO A 49 3.55 0.65 -8.94
C PRO A 49 4.74 1.59 -8.74
N SER A 50 4.96 2.57 -9.63
CA SER A 50 6.03 3.57 -9.49
C SER A 50 5.71 4.63 -8.44
N ASP A 51 4.43 4.89 -8.18
CA ASP A 51 3.99 5.83 -7.15
C ASP A 51 4.09 5.21 -5.74
N ILE A 52 4.11 3.87 -5.64
CA ILE A 52 4.32 3.15 -4.37
C ILE A 52 5.82 3.07 -4.09
N THR A 53 6.29 4.00 -3.26
CA THR A 53 7.69 4.18 -2.87
C THR A 53 7.95 3.62 -1.45
N GLU A 54 8.84 4.26 -0.68
CA GLU A 54 9.06 3.94 0.74
C GLU A 54 8.02 4.59 1.66
N SER A 55 7.23 5.54 1.17
CA SER A 55 6.18 6.19 1.95
C SER A 55 4.99 5.26 2.14
N LYS A 56 4.52 5.16 3.38
CA LYS A 56 3.31 4.40 3.72
C LYS A 56 2.06 5.00 3.09
N ASP A 57 1.97 6.32 3.07
CA ASP A 57 0.76 7.06 2.72
C ASP A 57 0.90 7.70 1.33
N ILE A 58 -0.12 7.52 0.48
CA ILE A 58 -0.22 8.12 -0.85
C ILE A 58 -1.30 9.20 -0.83
N TYR A 59 -0.91 10.43 -1.13
CA TYR A 59 -1.79 11.60 -1.29
C TYR A 59 -1.82 12.10 -2.73
N ASN A 60 -0.88 11.66 -3.58
CA ASN A 60 -0.70 12.13 -4.94
C ASN A 60 -0.12 11.01 -5.81
N SER A 61 -0.19 11.16 -7.13
CA SER A 61 0.39 10.26 -8.13
C SER A 61 0.95 11.05 -9.29
N HIS A 62 1.83 10.42 -10.07
CA HIS A 62 2.41 11.04 -11.27
C HIS A 62 1.32 11.37 -12.29
N ASP A 63 0.46 10.42 -12.59
CA ASP A 63 -0.68 10.60 -13.49
C ASP A 63 -1.96 10.84 -12.67
N MET A 64 -2.81 11.74 -13.16
CA MET A 64 -4.07 12.10 -12.52
C MET A 64 -5.22 11.90 -13.49
N LEU A 65 -6.38 11.46 -12.98
CA LEU A 65 -7.61 11.32 -13.76
C LEU A 65 -8.51 12.55 -13.62
N THR A 66 -9.25 12.83 -14.67
CA THR A 66 -10.44 13.69 -14.58
C THR A 66 -11.62 12.91 -13.96
N PRO A 67 -12.73 13.56 -13.61
CA PRO A 67 -13.96 12.85 -13.21
C PRO A 67 -14.46 11.86 -14.27
N ASP A 68 -14.31 12.17 -15.56
CA ASP A 68 -14.69 11.25 -16.64
C ASP A 68 -13.70 10.09 -16.78
N GLY A 69 -12.42 10.34 -16.58
CA GLY A 69 -11.40 9.29 -16.47
C GLY A 69 -11.67 8.34 -15.31
N LEU A 70 -12.11 8.85 -14.16
CA LEU A 70 -12.49 8.00 -13.01
C LEU A 70 -13.71 7.14 -13.32
N LYS A 71 -14.73 7.66 -14.03
CA LYS A 71 -15.90 6.86 -14.46
C LYS A 71 -15.52 5.73 -15.42
N ALA A 72 -14.51 5.95 -16.27
CA ALA A 72 -13.95 4.92 -17.15
C ALA A 72 -12.99 3.97 -16.43
N GLY A 73 -12.53 4.34 -15.25
CA GLY A 73 -11.68 3.55 -14.35
C GLY A 73 -12.46 2.78 -13.28
N ARG A 74 -11.80 2.53 -12.16
CA ARG A 74 -12.40 1.94 -10.96
C ARG A 74 -12.10 2.82 -9.76
N PHE A 75 -13.15 3.27 -9.11
CA PHE A 75 -13.05 4.07 -7.90
C PHE A 75 -12.46 3.24 -6.75
N VAL A 76 -11.50 3.82 -6.05
CA VAL A 76 -10.88 3.29 -4.84
C VAL A 76 -10.96 4.37 -3.75
N PRO A 77 -11.69 4.14 -2.65
CA PRO A 77 -11.86 5.13 -1.60
C PRO A 77 -10.61 5.33 -0.77
N ALA A 78 -10.49 6.50 -0.16
CA ALA A 78 -9.48 6.78 0.86
C ALA A 78 -9.51 5.73 1.99
N GLY A 79 -8.35 5.40 2.55
CA GLY A 79 -8.18 4.35 3.55
C GLY A 79 -7.97 2.95 2.98
N SER A 80 -8.05 2.78 1.65
CA SER A 80 -7.75 1.51 0.99
C SER A 80 -6.26 1.21 1.00
N ILE A 81 -5.92 -0.09 1.12
CA ILE A 81 -4.55 -0.58 1.00
C ILE A 81 -4.31 -1.02 -0.43
N LEU A 82 -3.30 -0.45 -1.07
CA LEU A 82 -2.87 -0.78 -2.42
C LEU A 82 -1.72 -1.78 -2.36
N ILE A 83 -1.82 -2.87 -3.12
CA ILE A 83 -0.79 -3.92 -3.16
C ILE A 83 -0.47 -4.26 -4.60
N THR A 84 0.80 -4.17 -4.98
CA THR A 84 1.25 -4.57 -6.30
C THR A 84 1.24 -6.10 -6.44
N CYS A 85 0.64 -6.60 -7.50
CA CYS A 85 0.46 -8.02 -7.77
C CYS A 85 1.10 -8.49 -9.10
N ILE A 86 1.78 -7.59 -9.82
CA ILE A 86 2.47 -7.88 -11.08
C ILE A 86 3.87 -7.26 -11.06
N ALA A 87 4.87 -7.99 -11.50
CA ALA A 87 6.27 -7.62 -11.58
C ALA A 87 6.90 -7.26 -10.21
N SER A 88 6.66 -6.09 -9.65
CA SER A 88 7.18 -5.66 -8.34
C SER A 88 6.26 -6.06 -7.17
N ILE A 89 5.96 -7.36 -7.07
CA ILE A 89 4.99 -7.91 -6.12
C ILE A 89 5.29 -7.53 -4.67
N GLY A 90 4.23 -7.19 -3.93
CA GLY A 90 4.26 -6.97 -2.49
C GLY A 90 4.71 -5.56 -2.07
N LYS A 91 4.92 -4.61 -3.01
CA LYS A 91 4.93 -3.21 -2.61
C LYS A 91 3.52 -2.84 -2.16
N ASN A 92 3.40 -2.11 -1.07
CA ASN A 92 2.09 -1.69 -0.58
C ASN A 92 2.12 -0.27 -0.01
N ALA A 93 0.95 0.37 0.00
CA ALA A 93 0.75 1.70 0.56
C ALA A 93 -0.73 1.90 0.93
N ILE A 94 -1.02 2.93 1.72
CA ILE A 94 -2.39 3.34 2.05
C ILE A 94 -2.76 4.55 1.20
N LEU A 95 -3.82 4.45 0.41
CA LEU A 95 -4.38 5.57 -0.32
C LEU A 95 -5.10 6.50 0.67
N LYS A 96 -4.66 7.75 0.81
CA LYS A 96 -5.18 8.69 1.81
C LYS A 96 -6.23 9.66 1.26
N VAL A 97 -6.44 9.63 -0.03
CA VAL A 97 -7.45 10.41 -0.77
C VAL A 97 -8.24 9.48 -1.67
N ASP A 98 -9.43 9.88 -2.08
CA ASP A 98 -10.19 9.14 -3.08
C ASP A 98 -9.46 9.13 -4.42
N GLY A 99 -9.47 7.99 -5.13
CA GLY A 99 -8.73 7.86 -6.36
C GLY A 99 -9.01 6.58 -7.13
N SER A 100 -8.00 6.11 -7.83
CA SER A 100 -8.01 4.88 -8.62
C SER A 100 -6.58 4.30 -8.68
N CYS A 101 -6.43 3.13 -9.29
CA CYS A 101 -5.12 2.54 -9.55
C CYS A 101 -5.11 1.73 -10.87
N ASN A 102 -3.93 1.38 -11.35
CA ASN A 102 -3.79 0.56 -12.54
C ASN A 102 -4.03 -0.94 -12.24
N GLN A 103 -4.13 -1.76 -13.29
CA GLN A 103 -4.41 -3.19 -13.21
C GLN A 103 -3.31 -4.04 -12.54
N GLN A 104 -2.14 -3.48 -12.27
CA GLN A 104 -1.04 -4.16 -11.56
C GLN A 104 -1.25 -4.15 -10.04
N ILE A 105 -2.24 -3.40 -9.56
CA ILE A 105 -2.55 -3.18 -8.15
C ILE A 105 -3.91 -3.78 -7.82
N ASN A 106 -3.97 -4.52 -6.73
CA ASN A 106 -5.19 -4.86 -6.02
C ASN A 106 -5.34 -3.90 -4.82
N ALA A 107 -6.49 -3.23 -4.74
CA ALA A 107 -6.87 -2.41 -3.61
C ALA A 107 -7.76 -3.21 -2.67
N ILE A 108 -7.46 -3.21 -1.37
CA ILE A 108 -8.30 -3.76 -0.32
C ILE A 108 -8.97 -2.58 0.39
N ILE A 109 -10.29 -2.54 0.40
CA ILE A 109 -11.09 -1.62 1.21
C ILE A 109 -11.41 -2.34 2.52
N PRO A 110 -10.69 -2.06 3.63
CA PRO A 110 -10.86 -2.83 4.85
C PRO A 110 -12.28 -2.68 5.43
N ASN A 111 -12.86 -3.77 5.90
CA ASN A 111 -14.08 -3.69 6.69
C ASN A 111 -13.76 -3.28 8.14
N LYS A 112 -14.80 -3.08 8.95
CA LYS A 112 -14.69 -2.59 10.35
C LYS A 112 -13.84 -3.45 11.31
N ASN A 113 -13.53 -4.69 10.93
CA ASN A 113 -12.75 -5.62 11.74
C ASN A 113 -11.24 -5.55 11.43
N PHE A 114 -10.83 -4.71 10.48
CA PHE A 114 -9.43 -4.60 10.05
C PHE A 114 -8.96 -3.15 10.02
N ASN A 115 -7.81 -2.93 10.63
CA ASN A 115 -7.15 -1.63 10.66
C ASN A 115 -6.19 -1.51 9.47
N ALA A 116 -6.34 -0.45 8.65
CA ALA A 116 -5.54 -0.24 7.45
C ALA A 116 -4.02 -0.13 7.74
N ASP A 117 -3.65 0.59 8.80
CA ASP A 117 -2.23 0.72 9.20
C ASP A 117 -1.65 -0.64 9.62
N TYR A 118 -2.42 -1.44 10.37
CA TYR A 118 -2.00 -2.79 10.75
C TYR A 118 -1.77 -3.67 9.51
N LEU A 119 -2.71 -3.66 8.57
CA LEU A 119 -2.59 -4.43 7.33
C LEU A 119 -1.38 -3.97 6.49
N TYR A 120 -1.11 -2.66 6.43
CA TYR A 120 0.11 -2.15 5.80
C TYR A 120 1.36 -2.80 6.39
N TYR A 121 1.51 -2.78 7.72
CA TYR A 121 2.67 -3.38 8.39
C TYR A 121 2.73 -4.90 8.24
N LEU A 122 1.59 -5.57 8.21
CA LEU A 122 1.49 -7.01 7.93
C LEU A 122 2.05 -7.31 6.54
N PHE A 123 1.61 -6.60 5.51
CA PHE A 123 2.08 -6.81 4.13
C PHE A 123 3.56 -6.45 3.96
N GLU A 124 4.04 -5.41 4.62
CA GLU A 124 5.48 -5.10 4.66
C GLU A 124 6.29 -6.27 5.25
N LEU A 125 5.81 -6.87 6.33
CA LEU A 125 6.48 -7.99 6.98
C LEU A 125 6.41 -9.29 6.15
N LYS A 126 5.31 -9.49 5.43
CA LYS A 126 5.01 -10.72 4.65
C LYS A 126 5.29 -10.58 3.16
N LYS A 127 6.06 -9.58 2.76
CA LYS A 127 6.39 -9.32 1.35
C LYS A 127 7.04 -10.54 0.67
N ASP A 128 7.99 -11.19 1.34
CA ASP A 128 8.65 -12.39 0.82
C ASP A 128 7.65 -13.54 0.60
N TYR A 129 6.65 -13.68 1.49
CA TYR A 129 5.56 -14.64 1.33
C TYR A 129 4.70 -14.32 0.09
N LEU A 130 4.31 -13.06 -0.11
CA LEU A 130 3.60 -12.66 -1.33
C LEU A 130 4.40 -12.96 -2.60
N GLN A 131 5.70 -12.67 -2.58
CA GLN A 131 6.58 -12.94 -3.72
C GLN A 131 6.69 -14.45 -4.02
N SER A 132 6.78 -15.28 -2.99
CA SER A 132 6.88 -16.74 -3.16
C SER A 132 5.61 -17.38 -3.73
N THR A 133 4.45 -16.73 -3.60
CA THR A 133 3.17 -17.23 -4.14
C THR A 133 2.96 -16.88 -5.61
N ALA A 134 3.75 -15.98 -6.14
CA ALA A 134 3.71 -15.56 -7.53
C ALA A 134 4.53 -16.52 -8.39
N GLY A 135 4.01 -17.50 -8.99
CA GLY A 135 4.72 -18.51 -9.78
C GLY A 135 6.04 -18.08 -10.45
N THR A 136 6.84 -19.04 -10.86
CA THR A 136 8.18 -18.87 -11.47
C THR A 136 8.16 -18.45 -12.95
N SER A 137 7.05 -17.93 -13.46
CA SER A 137 6.92 -17.46 -14.85
C SER A 137 7.81 -16.22 -15.11
N ALA A 138 8.15 -15.97 -16.36
CA ALA A 138 8.97 -14.83 -16.77
C ALA A 138 8.44 -13.46 -16.29
N THR A 139 7.12 -13.37 -16.06
CA THR A 139 6.49 -12.26 -15.35
C THR A 139 5.74 -12.82 -14.15
N SER A 140 6.23 -12.52 -12.95
CA SER A 140 5.57 -12.94 -11.71
C SER A 140 4.23 -12.22 -11.56
N ILE A 141 3.13 -12.97 -11.43
CA ILE A 141 1.77 -12.44 -11.33
C ILE A 141 1.00 -13.18 -10.23
N ILE A 142 0.34 -12.44 -9.35
CA ILE A 142 -0.71 -12.97 -8.48
C ILE A 142 -2.04 -12.43 -9.02
N ASN A 143 -2.85 -13.29 -9.67
CA ASN A 143 -4.17 -12.89 -10.11
C ASN A 143 -5.10 -12.64 -8.91
N LYS A 144 -6.22 -11.92 -9.14
CA LYS A 144 -7.16 -11.54 -8.08
C LYS A 144 -7.65 -12.74 -7.27
N THR A 145 -8.05 -13.82 -7.92
CA THR A 145 -8.58 -15.02 -7.26
C THR A 145 -7.53 -15.70 -6.36
N SER A 146 -6.29 -15.78 -6.81
CA SER A 146 -5.18 -16.31 -6.01
C SER A 146 -4.85 -15.37 -4.85
N PHE A 147 -4.86 -14.05 -5.08
CA PHE A 147 -4.62 -13.04 -4.06
C PHE A 147 -5.66 -13.12 -2.93
N GLU A 148 -6.94 -13.21 -3.27
CA GLU A 148 -8.06 -13.33 -2.32
C GLU A 148 -7.95 -14.53 -1.39
N LYS A 149 -7.36 -15.63 -1.85
CA LYS A 149 -7.19 -16.88 -1.11
C LYS A 149 -5.96 -16.92 -0.20
N LEU A 150 -5.06 -15.95 -0.27
CA LEU A 150 -3.89 -15.92 0.60
C LEU A 150 -4.29 -15.76 2.05
N VAL A 151 -3.73 -16.59 2.91
CA VAL A 151 -4.08 -16.66 4.34
C VAL A 151 -2.99 -16.03 5.18
N PHE A 152 -3.40 -15.24 6.16
CA PHE A 152 -2.53 -14.56 7.10
C PHE A 152 -3.02 -14.77 8.54
N LYS A 153 -2.09 -14.81 9.48
CA LYS A 153 -2.40 -14.77 10.91
C LYS A 153 -2.69 -13.32 11.32
N ILE A 154 -3.89 -13.09 11.82
CA ILE A 154 -4.44 -11.76 12.12
C ILE A 154 -4.84 -11.68 13.59
N HIS A 155 -4.48 -10.62 14.27
CA HIS A 155 -4.92 -10.28 15.62
C HIS A 155 -6.36 -9.75 15.61
N ASN A 156 -7.01 -9.72 16.76
CA ASN A 156 -8.29 -9.03 16.91
C ASN A 156 -8.13 -7.52 16.69
N ILE A 157 -9.23 -6.81 16.41
CA ILE A 157 -9.20 -5.38 16.06
C ILE A 157 -8.61 -4.49 17.16
N GLY A 158 -8.77 -4.85 18.44
CA GLY A 158 -8.17 -4.14 19.57
C GLY A 158 -6.64 -4.16 19.50
N GLN A 159 -6.06 -5.34 19.31
CA GLN A 159 -4.61 -5.52 19.17
C GLN A 159 -4.08 -4.89 17.86
N GLN A 160 -4.83 -4.99 16.75
CA GLN A 160 -4.47 -4.30 15.51
C GLN A 160 -4.34 -2.79 15.72
N ASN A 161 -5.29 -2.18 16.43
CA ASN A 161 -5.27 -0.74 16.73
C ASN A 161 -4.11 -0.35 17.64
N GLU A 162 -3.80 -1.17 18.64
CA GLU A 162 -2.67 -0.94 19.55
C GLU A 162 -1.33 -1.03 18.81
N TYR A 163 -1.12 -2.11 18.07
CA TYR A 163 0.14 -2.34 17.34
C TYR A 163 0.38 -1.31 16.25
N SER A 164 -0.66 -0.93 15.51
CA SER A 164 -0.53 0.12 14.51
C SER A 164 -0.17 1.48 15.13
N LYS A 165 -0.72 1.85 16.30
CA LYS A 165 -0.32 3.08 17.02
C LYS A 165 1.16 3.06 17.39
N ILE A 166 1.65 1.95 17.94
CA ILE A 166 3.05 1.79 18.32
C ILE A 166 3.96 1.93 17.09
N LEU A 167 3.61 1.24 15.99
CA LEU A 167 4.40 1.24 14.76
C LEU A 167 4.37 2.59 14.04
N ASN A 168 3.21 3.27 14.01
CA ASN A 168 3.08 4.62 13.46
C ASN A 168 3.92 5.63 14.25
N CYS A 169 3.91 5.56 15.59
CA CYS A 169 4.74 6.43 16.42
C CYS A 169 6.23 6.21 16.15
N LEU A 170 6.67 4.95 16.01
CA LEU A 170 8.06 4.63 15.66
C LEU A 170 8.42 5.14 14.28
N GLU A 171 7.54 4.98 13.28
CA GLU A 171 7.77 5.43 11.90
C GLU A 171 7.93 6.94 11.84
N SER A 172 7.03 7.69 12.48
CA SER A 172 7.12 9.15 12.58
C SER A 172 8.43 9.63 13.23
N LYS A 173 8.89 8.95 14.29
CA LYS A 173 10.19 9.25 14.91
C LYS A 173 11.35 9.00 13.95
N ILE A 174 11.34 7.87 13.26
CA ILE A 174 12.39 7.53 12.28
C ILE A 174 12.44 8.56 11.16
N GLU A 175 11.30 8.99 10.62
CA GLU A 175 11.24 10.00 9.58
C GLU A 175 11.74 11.38 10.07
N THR A 176 11.37 11.76 11.28
CA THR A 176 11.86 12.99 11.90
C THR A 176 13.38 12.97 12.02
N GLU A 177 13.97 11.88 12.49
CA GLU A 177 15.42 11.77 12.63
C GLU A 177 16.13 11.69 11.26
N LYS A 178 15.57 11.01 10.27
CA LYS A 178 16.08 11.03 8.88
C LYS A 178 16.09 12.45 8.32
N HIS A 179 15.03 13.23 8.55
CA HIS A 179 14.95 14.62 8.09
C HIS A 179 16.00 15.52 8.76
N LYS A 180 16.16 15.42 10.09
CA LYS A 180 17.23 16.12 10.83
C LYS A 180 18.61 15.77 10.29
N PHE A 181 18.89 14.49 10.09
CA PHE A 181 20.18 14.03 9.55
C PHE A 181 20.46 14.60 8.16
N LYS A 182 19.45 14.59 7.26
CA LYS A 182 19.57 15.19 5.93
C LYS A 182 19.90 16.68 6.01
N LYS A 183 19.22 17.43 6.89
CA LYS A 183 19.45 18.86 7.11
C LYS A 183 20.88 19.12 7.62
N LEU A 184 21.33 18.35 8.61
CA LEU A 184 22.71 18.47 9.14
C LEU A 184 23.77 18.15 8.08
N THR A 185 23.52 17.15 7.23
CA THR A 185 24.43 16.81 6.13
C THR A 185 24.54 17.92 5.09
N LEU A 186 23.42 18.59 4.78
CA LEU A 186 23.41 19.76 3.88
C LEU A 186 24.15 20.94 4.49
N LEU A 187 23.93 21.23 5.77
CA LEU A 187 24.65 22.30 6.51
C LEU A 187 26.15 22.02 6.53
N LYS A 188 26.56 20.78 6.84
CA LYS A 188 27.99 20.42 6.78
C LYS A 188 28.59 20.71 5.40
N LYS A 189 27.90 20.33 4.32
CA LYS A 189 28.37 20.62 2.95
C LYS A 189 28.53 22.12 2.70
N SER A 190 27.56 22.95 3.12
CA SER A 190 27.62 24.41 2.92
C SER A 190 28.69 25.12 3.73
N LEU A 191 29.22 24.49 4.80
CA LEU A 191 30.30 25.02 5.62
C LEU A 191 31.69 24.61 5.13
N LEU A 192 31.77 23.64 4.22
CA LEU A 192 33.04 23.13 3.69
C LEU A 192 33.40 23.71 2.31
N TYR A 193 32.52 24.51 1.73
CA TYR A 193 32.69 25.27 0.48
C TYR A 193 32.37 26.75 0.71
#